data_f420ef97b8aa1812248ba27b2d10222c
#
_entry.id   f420ef97b8aa1812248ba27b2d10222c
#
_cell.length_a   1.000
_cell.length_b   1.000
_cell.length_c   1.000
_cell.angle_alpha   90.00
_cell.angle_beta   90.00
_cell.angle_gamma   90.00
#
_symmetry.space_group_name_H-M   'P 1'
#
loop_
_entity.id
_entity.type
_entity.pdbx_description
1 polymer ?
#
loop_
_entity_poly.entity_id
_entity_poly.type
_entity_poly.pdbx_seq_one_letter_code
_entity_poly.pdbx_strand_id
1 'polypeptide(L)'
;MKTVAIFTGPEKQCGIHYYADTVIGILKNSQQYQYKLIDVGSEAQFRNEFAAQPPDLMVINWHPWTMPWCTPNLLDEFAIPKFLIIGHASLSDNLPFRVNKFISIDPDHKSHDNYVAGVRPVKFYDDIAYTSPLPRRLAIGTSGIGHSIKNLEYLTDLIRIQYTGEYIVDFRVHFSVGRYTDHNETKIRELAKHCQHRAGEAVQVSLTCRSFDDYGLVKWLNQNDINIFLYNNFDSIGVSASIDKALAAKKPIGVNESNFFRHIYSTDIDIGKNLLTDIIKKGTSPLEKFYHRWNPQELIMQYDTLVSQHV
;
A
#
# COMPACT_ATOMS: atom_id res chain seq x y z
N MET A 1 26.40 -12.68 -10.25
CA MET A 1 24.95 -12.70 -9.93
C MET A 1 24.27 -11.87 -10.99
N LYS A 2 23.21 -12.38 -11.61
CA LYS A 2 22.44 -11.61 -12.63
C LYS A 2 21.72 -10.44 -11.98
N THR A 3 21.59 -9.34 -12.72
CA THR A 3 21.01 -8.09 -12.24
C THR A 3 19.59 -7.89 -12.78
N VAL A 4 18.65 -7.60 -11.89
CA VAL A 4 17.28 -7.22 -12.22
C VAL A 4 17.07 -5.76 -11.85
N ALA A 5 16.79 -4.90 -12.82
CA ALA A 5 16.50 -3.49 -12.57
C ALA A 5 14.99 -3.24 -12.50
N ILE A 6 14.53 -2.61 -11.42
CA ILE A 6 13.16 -2.14 -11.25
C ILE A 6 13.15 -0.64 -11.53
N PHE A 7 12.54 -0.22 -12.62
CA PHE A 7 12.38 1.18 -12.98
C PHE A 7 11.05 1.72 -12.46
N THR A 8 11.06 2.88 -11.82
CA THR A 8 9.86 3.53 -11.27
C THR A 8 9.90 5.04 -11.48
N GLY A 9 8.75 5.70 -11.42
CA GLY A 9 8.70 7.17 -11.43
C GLY A 9 9.36 7.77 -10.18
N PRO A 10 9.96 8.98 -10.27
CA PRO A 10 10.78 9.57 -9.21
C PRO A 10 9.99 10.19 -8.06
N GLU A 11 8.66 10.27 -8.17
CA GLU A 11 7.79 10.91 -7.18
C GLU A 11 7.65 10.05 -5.92
N LYS A 12 8.46 10.35 -4.91
CA LYS A 12 8.53 9.58 -3.65
C LYS A 12 7.26 9.62 -2.79
N GLN A 13 6.42 10.64 -2.96
CA GLN A 13 5.16 10.77 -2.22
C GLN A 13 3.96 10.19 -3.00
N CYS A 14 4.19 9.13 -3.73
CA CYS A 14 3.21 8.45 -4.58
C CYS A 14 3.10 6.98 -4.18
N GLY A 15 1.88 6.45 -4.16
CA GLY A 15 1.64 5.03 -3.84
C GLY A 15 2.39 4.05 -4.75
N ILE A 16 2.62 4.42 -6.00
CA ILE A 16 3.39 3.63 -6.98
C ILE A 16 4.86 3.52 -6.55
N HIS A 17 5.49 4.66 -6.20
CA HIS A 17 6.87 4.65 -5.73
C HIS A 17 7.02 3.92 -4.40
N TYR A 18 6.10 4.14 -3.44
CA TYR A 18 6.11 3.41 -2.16
C TYR A 18 6.02 1.90 -2.35
N TYR A 19 5.23 1.44 -3.31
CA TYR A 19 5.16 0.02 -3.64
C TYR A 19 6.52 -0.50 -4.11
N ALA A 20 7.16 0.16 -5.09
CA ALA A 20 8.47 -0.24 -5.59
C ALA A 20 9.55 -0.22 -4.51
N ASP A 21 9.57 0.82 -3.67
CA ASP A 21 10.54 0.95 -2.57
C ASP A 21 10.38 -0.18 -1.53
N THR A 22 9.14 -0.57 -1.23
CA THR A 22 8.88 -1.70 -0.33
C THR A 22 9.29 -3.02 -0.97
N VAL A 23 8.96 -3.23 -2.25
CA VAL A 23 9.34 -4.42 -3.01
C VAL A 23 10.86 -4.56 -3.03
N ILE A 24 11.60 -3.52 -3.40
CA ILE A 24 13.07 -3.59 -3.44
C ILE A 24 13.67 -3.78 -2.04
N GLY A 25 13.06 -3.16 -1.01
CA GLY A 25 13.47 -3.32 0.39
C GLY A 25 13.39 -4.77 0.87
N ILE A 26 12.56 -5.60 0.25
CA ILE A 26 12.45 -7.04 0.49
C ILE A 26 13.39 -7.80 -0.45
N LEU A 27 13.32 -7.55 -1.76
CA LEU A 27 14.06 -8.31 -2.80
C LEU A 27 15.57 -8.18 -2.70
N LYS A 28 16.11 -7.12 -2.10
CA LYS A 28 17.55 -7.00 -1.82
C LYS A 28 18.12 -8.13 -0.95
N ASN A 29 17.25 -8.90 -0.28
CA ASN A 29 17.66 -10.08 0.51
C ASN A 29 17.64 -11.38 -0.31
N SER A 30 17.33 -11.34 -1.61
CA SER A 30 17.46 -12.50 -2.51
C SER A 30 18.91 -12.98 -2.55
N GLN A 31 19.09 -14.31 -2.55
CA GLN A 31 20.41 -14.96 -2.70
C GLN A 31 20.68 -15.36 -4.15
N GLN A 32 19.70 -15.21 -5.05
CA GLN A 32 19.78 -15.66 -6.44
C GLN A 32 20.11 -14.52 -7.41
N TYR A 33 19.51 -13.34 -7.19
CA TYR A 33 19.60 -12.19 -8.09
C TYR A 33 19.96 -10.91 -7.34
N GLN A 34 20.59 -9.98 -8.05
CA GLN A 34 20.83 -8.62 -7.57
C GLN A 34 19.70 -7.71 -8.05
N TYR A 35 18.80 -7.32 -7.17
CA TYR A 35 17.74 -6.38 -7.49
C TYR A 35 18.17 -4.93 -7.23
N LYS A 36 17.87 -4.02 -8.17
CA LYS A 36 18.14 -2.58 -8.06
C LYS A 36 16.91 -1.77 -8.36
N LEU A 37 16.64 -0.71 -7.59
CA LEU A 37 15.60 0.28 -7.89
C LEU A 37 16.25 1.47 -8.58
N ILE A 38 15.66 1.93 -9.67
CA ILE A 38 16.13 3.06 -10.47
C ILE A 38 14.98 4.03 -10.69
N ASP A 39 15.12 5.23 -10.14
CA ASP A 39 14.15 6.32 -10.32
C ASP A 39 14.38 6.98 -11.67
N VAL A 40 13.33 7.04 -12.50
CA VAL A 40 13.40 7.62 -13.84
C VAL A 40 12.22 8.55 -14.13
N GLY A 41 12.51 9.79 -14.44
CA GLY A 41 11.53 10.83 -14.70
C GLY A 41 11.26 11.11 -16.19
N SER A 42 12.06 10.53 -17.10
CA SER A 42 11.94 10.72 -18.53
C SER A 42 12.52 9.57 -19.34
N GLU A 43 12.14 9.48 -20.61
CA GLU A 43 12.71 8.53 -21.56
C GLU A 43 14.23 8.70 -21.68
N ALA A 44 14.73 9.94 -21.77
CA ALA A 44 16.17 10.19 -21.89
C ALA A 44 16.93 9.67 -20.66
N GLN A 45 16.43 9.90 -19.46
CA GLN A 45 17.03 9.35 -18.25
C GLN A 45 16.99 7.83 -18.25
N PHE A 46 15.86 7.22 -18.60
CA PHE A 46 15.73 5.77 -18.70
C PHE A 46 16.77 5.15 -19.65
N ARG A 47 16.93 5.74 -20.86
CA ARG A 47 17.93 5.30 -21.84
C ARG A 47 19.38 5.41 -21.30
N ASN A 48 19.68 6.50 -20.61
CA ASN A 48 21.01 6.73 -20.02
C ASN A 48 21.29 5.71 -18.91
N GLU A 49 20.36 5.49 -17.99
CA GLU A 49 20.52 4.50 -16.91
C GLU A 49 20.68 3.09 -17.47
N PHE A 50 19.87 2.73 -18.46
CA PHE A 50 19.96 1.44 -19.13
C PHE A 50 21.31 1.26 -19.84
N ALA A 51 21.78 2.27 -20.56
CA ALA A 51 23.06 2.20 -21.27
C ALA A 51 24.27 2.14 -20.33
N ALA A 52 24.19 2.83 -19.17
CA ALA A 52 25.25 2.83 -18.18
C ALA A 52 25.41 1.48 -17.47
N GLN A 53 24.31 0.79 -17.18
CA GLN A 53 24.28 -0.49 -16.49
C GLN A 53 23.16 -1.39 -17.04
N PRO A 54 23.34 -2.02 -18.21
CA PRO A 54 22.33 -2.89 -18.78
C PRO A 54 22.00 -4.06 -17.82
N PRO A 55 20.74 -4.23 -17.41
CA PRO A 55 20.35 -5.36 -16.58
C PRO A 55 20.13 -6.61 -17.42
N ASP A 56 20.15 -7.78 -16.79
CA ASP A 56 19.78 -9.05 -17.43
C ASP A 56 18.25 -9.15 -17.63
N LEU A 57 17.46 -8.46 -16.79
CA LEU A 57 16.00 -8.35 -16.87
C LEU A 57 15.56 -7.00 -16.33
N MET A 58 14.57 -6.39 -16.98
CA MET A 58 13.93 -5.17 -16.49
C MET A 58 12.52 -5.43 -15.96
N VAL A 59 12.19 -4.76 -14.86
CA VAL A 59 10.83 -4.65 -14.31
C VAL A 59 10.42 -3.19 -14.36
N ILE A 60 9.28 -2.88 -14.93
CA ILE A 60 8.76 -1.52 -15.00
C ILE A 60 7.59 -1.41 -14.00
N ASN A 61 7.74 -0.60 -12.97
CA ASN A 61 6.66 -0.27 -12.05
C ASN A 61 5.83 0.87 -12.65
N TRP A 62 5.01 0.52 -13.63
CA TRP A 62 4.37 1.45 -14.55
C TRP A 62 3.04 1.99 -14.03
N HIS A 63 2.84 3.28 -14.25
CA HIS A 63 1.54 3.92 -14.14
C HIS A 63 1.47 5.09 -15.14
N PRO A 64 0.37 5.30 -15.87
CA PRO A 64 0.30 6.29 -16.95
C PRO A 64 0.54 7.74 -16.46
N TRP A 65 0.23 8.05 -15.20
CA TRP A 65 0.44 9.39 -14.65
C TRP A 65 1.86 9.64 -14.14
N THR A 66 2.56 8.60 -13.70
CA THR A 66 3.91 8.73 -13.17
C THR A 66 4.99 8.49 -14.22
N MET A 67 4.67 7.71 -15.25
CA MET A 67 5.58 7.36 -16.35
C MET A 67 4.90 7.49 -17.72
N PRO A 68 4.35 8.69 -18.08
CA PRO A 68 3.65 8.89 -19.35
C PRO A 68 4.55 8.72 -20.58
N TRP A 69 5.87 8.87 -20.40
CA TRP A 69 6.88 8.67 -21.41
C TRP A 69 7.18 7.20 -21.72
N CYS A 70 6.84 6.29 -20.81
CA CYS A 70 7.07 4.85 -20.98
C CYS A 70 5.99 4.28 -21.93
N THR A 71 6.32 4.13 -23.18
CA THR A 71 5.44 3.64 -24.23
C THR A 71 5.78 2.22 -24.66
N PRO A 72 4.85 1.48 -25.30
CA PRO A 72 5.13 0.17 -25.87
C PRO A 72 6.30 0.21 -26.86
N ASN A 73 6.33 1.19 -27.77
CA ASN A 73 7.39 1.33 -28.77
C ASN A 73 8.76 1.48 -28.12
N LEU A 74 8.85 2.29 -27.05
CA LEU A 74 10.10 2.44 -26.30
C LEU A 74 10.56 1.08 -25.73
N LEU A 75 9.67 0.32 -25.11
CA LEU A 75 10.06 -0.97 -24.52
C LEU A 75 10.42 -2.03 -25.57
N ASP A 76 9.84 -1.96 -26.75
CA ASP A 76 10.12 -2.89 -27.86
C ASP A 76 11.55 -2.73 -28.42
N GLU A 77 12.21 -1.59 -28.20
CA GLU A 77 13.60 -1.37 -28.62
C GLU A 77 14.63 -2.20 -27.81
N PHE A 78 14.25 -2.68 -26.64
CA PHE A 78 15.16 -3.43 -25.76
C PHE A 78 14.94 -4.94 -25.91
N ALA A 79 15.96 -5.68 -26.26
CA ALA A 79 15.89 -7.13 -26.53
C ALA A 79 15.92 -8.01 -25.26
N ILE A 80 16.02 -7.42 -24.05
CA ILE A 80 16.05 -8.18 -22.81
C ILE A 80 14.65 -8.53 -22.29
N PRO A 81 14.50 -9.55 -21.42
CA PRO A 81 13.23 -9.87 -20.79
C PRO A 81 12.66 -8.68 -19.98
N LYS A 82 11.34 -8.50 -20.05
CA LYS A 82 10.61 -7.38 -19.49
C LYS A 82 9.40 -7.85 -18.70
N PHE A 83 9.24 -7.33 -17.48
CA PHE A 83 8.02 -7.46 -16.70
C PHE A 83 7.38 -6.09 -16.46
N LEU A 84 6.07 -6.04 -16.39
CA LEU A 84 5.34 -4.82 -16.09
C LEU A 84 4.50 -5.02 -14.82
N ILE A 85 4.75 -4.19 -13.79
CA ILE A 85 3.91 -4.15 -12.59
C ILE A 85 2.73 -3.22 -12.87
N ILE A 86 1.52 -3.71 -12.59
CA ILE A 86 0.28 -3.00 -12.87
C ILE A 86 -0.48 -2.75 -11.58
N GLY A 87 -0.70 -1.47 -11.28
CA GLY A 87 -1.42 -1.01 -10.08
C GLY A 87 -2.94 -1.11 -10.17
N HIS A 88 -3.50 -1.20 -11.38
CA HIS A 88 -4.94 -1.19 -11.62
C HIS A 88 -5.34 -2.36 -12.52
N ALA A 89 -6.24 -3.23 -12.04
CA ALA A 89 -6.67 -4.43 -12.75
C ALA A 89 -7.38 -4.13 -14.09
N SER A 90 -8.15 -3.01 -14.21
CA SER A 90 -8.83 -2.66 -15.47
C SER A 90 -7.88 -2.23 -16.58
N LEU A 91 -6.65 -1.89 -16.24
CA LEU A 91 -5.63 -1.61 -17.25
C LEU A 91 -5.03 -2.91 -17.82
N SER A 92 -5.33 -4.06 -17.19
CA SER A 92 -4.65 -5.32 -17.51
C SER A 92 -5.12 -5.99 -18.80
N ASP A 93 -6.41 -5.89 -19.14
CA ASP A 93 -6.98 -6.77 -20.18
C ASP A 93 -6.64 -6.36 -21.62
N ASN A 94 -6.12 -5.13 -21.84
CA ASN A 94 -5.78 -4.63 -23.18
C ASN A 94 -4.59 -3.67 -23.20
N LEU A 95 -3.59 -3.89 -22.33
CA LEU A 95 -2.38 -3.07 -22.39
C LEU A 95 -1.59 -3.37 -23.65
N PRO A 96 -1.19 -2.36 -24.43
CA PRO A 96 -0.49 -2.55 -25.70
C PRO A 96 0.98 -2.98 -25.53
N PHE A 97 1.45 -3.21 -24.31
CA PHE A 97 2.84 -3.57 -24.03
C PHE A 97 3.15 -5.02 -24.38
N ARG A 98 4.26 -5.24 -25.08
CA ARG A 98 4.83 -6.55 -25.35
C ARG A 98 5.85 -6.89 -24.27
N VAL A 99 5.40 -7.54 -23.22
CA VAL A 99 6.23 -7.94 -22.08
C VAL A 99 6.12 -9.44 -21.84
N ASN A 100 7.11 -10.01 -21.18
CA ASN A 100 7.12 -11.44 -20.85
C ASN A 100 6.06 -11.76 -19.79
N LYS A 101 5.89 -10.86 -18.80
CA LYS A 101 4.87 -10.99 -17.74
C LYS A 101 4.32 -9.64 -17.29
N PHE A 102 3.04 -9.63 -16.99
CA PHE A 102 2.40 -8.59 -16.20
C PHE A 102 2.29 -9.07 -14.75
N ILE A 103 2.70 -8.25 -13.79
CA ILE A 103 2.59 -8.54 -12.36
C ILE A 103 1.49 -7.63 -11.80
N SER A 104 0.35 -8.20 -11.45
CA SER A 104 -0.74 -7.45 -10.83
C SER A 104 -0.45 -7.22 -9.34
N ILE A 105 -0.61 -6.01 -8.86
CA ILE A 105 -0.54 -5.74 -7.41
C ILE A 105 -1.77 -6.26 -6.66
N ASP A 106 -2.83 -6.65 -7.37
CA ASP A 106 -3.99 -7.32 -6.79
C ASP A 106 -3.72 -8.82 -6.64
N PRO A 107 -3.62 -9.34 -5.41
CA PRO A 107 -3.30 -10.74 -5.18
C PRO A 107 -4.44 -11.71 -5.52
N ASP A 108 -5.64 -11.19 -5.77
CA ASP A 108 -6.82 -11.97 -6.17
C ASP A 108 -7.08 -11.90 -7.68
N HIS A 109 -6.20 -11.21 -8.42
CA HIS A 109 -6.23 -11.25 -9.88
C HIS A 109 -5.99 -12.67 -10.39
N LYS A 110 -6.83 -13.15 -11.29
CA LYS A 110 -6.66 -14.50 -11.86
C LYS A 110 -5.41 -14.53 -12.74
N SER A 111 -4.45 -15.35 -12.32
CA SER A 111 -3.26 -15.59 -13.12
C SER A 111 -3.60 -16.36 -14.40
N HIS A 112 -3.00 -15.98 -15.51
CA HIS A 112 -3.05 -16.66 -16.80
C HIS A 112 -1.71 -16.46 -17.52
N ASP A 113 -1.52 -16.96 -18.74
CA ASP A 113 -0.21 -17.10 -19.40
C ASP A 113 0.70 -15.86 -19.30
N ASN A 114 0.15 -14.65 -19.44
CA ASN A 114 0.91 -13.41 -19.41
C ASN A 114 0.77 -12.62 -18.10
N TYR A 115 -0.15 -13.03 -17.20
CA TYR A 115 -0.45 -12.32 -15.96
C TYR A 115 -0.18 -13.18 -14.74
N VAL A 116 0.42 -12.57 -13.72
CA VAL A 116 0.68 -13.18 -12.42
C VAL A 116 0.11 -12.29 -11.33
N ALA A 117 -0.67 -12.88 -10.44
CA ALA A 117 -1.08 -12.20 -9.21
C ALA A 117 0.15 -12.01 -8.32
N GLY A 118 0.48 -10.76 -8.00
CA GLY A 118 1.65 -10.46 -7.17
C GLY A 118 1.41 -10.78 -5.69
N VAL A 119 2.45 -11.24 -5.01
CA VAL A 119 2.47 -11.25 -3.55
C VAL A 119 2.52 -9.81 -3.04
N ARG A 120 1.69 -9.49 -2.02
CA ARG A 120 1.71 -8.14 -1.43
C ARG A 120 3.02 -7.91 -0.69
N PRO A 121 3.67 -6.74 -0.85
CA PRO A 121 4.96 -6.46 -0.21
C PRO A 121 4.76 -6.01 1.24
N VAL A 122 4.45 -6.95 2.14
CA VAL A 122 4.34 -6.68 3.57
C VAL A 122 5.72 -6.84 4.21
N LYS A 123 6.34 -5.74 4.60
CA LYS A 123 7.65 -5.73 5.23
C LYS A 123 7.52 -5.67 6.74
N PHE A 124 7.83 -6.76 7.42
CA PHE A 124 7.87 -6.84 8.87
C PHE A 124 9.18 -6.28 9.44
N TYR A 125 9.11 -5.79 10.68
CA TYR A 125 10.24 -5.29 11.44
C TYR A 125 10.30 -6.01 12.78
N ASP A 126 11.47 -6.50 13.17
CA ASP A 126 11.64 -7.37 14.34
C ASP A 126 11.38 -6.65 15.67
N ASP A 127 11.66 -5.34 15.71
CA ASP A 127 11.44 -4.48 16.87
C ASP A 127 9.98 -3.97 17.02
N ILE A 128 9.11 -4.32 16.08
CA ILE A 128 7.68 -3.97 16.11
C ILE A 128 6.89 -5.19 16.59
N ALA A 129 6.58 -5.21 17.87
CA ALA A 129 5.76 -6.24 18.50
C ALA A 129 4.31 -5.77 18.69
N TYR A 130 3.39 -6.72 18.81
CA TYR A 130 2.05 -6.41 19.28
C TYR A 130 2.12 -5.87 20.72
N THR A 131 1.50 -4.70 20.93
CA THR A 131 1.36 -4.11 22.25
C THR A 131 -0.12 -4.09 22.63
N SER A 132 -0.45 -4.55 23.82
CA SER A 132 -1.82 -4.53 24.33
C SER A 132 -2.32 -3.09 24.54
N PRO A 133 -3.61 -2.81 24.34
CA PRO A 133 -4.20 -1.50 24.56
C PRO A 133 -4.02 -1.01 26.00
N LEU A 134 -3.88 0.31 26.17
CA LEU A 134 -3.86 0.92 27.50
C LEU A 134 -5.29 1.01 28.09
N PRO A 135 -5.50 0.72 29.37
CA PRO A 135 -6.84 0.50 29.95
C PRO A 135 -7.75 1.74 30.05
N ARG A 136 -7.30 2.94 29.68
CA ARG A 136 -8.09 4.20 29.83
C ARG A 136 -8.11 5.11 28.60
N ARG A 137 -7.44 4.75 27.53
CA ARG A 137 -7.39 5.55 26.30
C ARG A 137 -7.38 4.61 25.11
N LEU A 138 -8.27 4.83 24.18
CA LEU A 138 -8.37 4.05 22.95
C LEU A 138 -7.75 4.87 21.81
N ALA A 139 -6.67 4.39 21.24
CA ALA A 139 -6.03 4.99 20.08
C ALA A 139 -6.50 4.33 18.78
N ILE A 140 -7.20 5.08 17.95
CA ILE A 140 -7.69 4.63 16.65
C ILE A 140 -6.89 5.35 15.57
N GLY A 141 -6.21 4.61 14.68
CA GLY A 141 -5.41 5.18 13.61
C GLY A 141 -6.03 5.03 12.23
N THR A 142 -5.76 5.99 11.35
CA THR A 142 -5.97 5.87 9.90
C THR A 142 -4.83 6.56 9.17
N SER A 143 -4.41 6.01 8.03
CA SER A 143 -3.30 6.58 7.26
C SER A 143 -3.50 6.47 5.76
N GLY A 144 -2.70 7.22 5.01
CA GLY A 144 -2.57 7.11 3.56
C GLY A 144 -2.37 8.45 2.87
N ILE A 145 -2.60 8.48 1.57
CA ILE A 145 -2.55 9.70 0.76
C ILE A 145 -3.81 10.53 1.07
N GLY A 146 -3.67 11.85 1.21
CA GLY A 146 -4.79 12.76 1.47
C GLY A 146 -5.73 12.85 0.26
N HIS A 147 -6.79 12.04 0.29
CA HIS A 147 -7.77 11.93 -0.78
C HIS A 147 -9.19 11.86 -0.20
N SER A 148 -10.15 12.53 -0.84
CA SER A 148 -11.57 12.59 -0.44
C SER A 148 -12.26 11.23 -0.34
N ILE A 149 -11.78 10.23 -1.10
CA ILE A 149 -12.32 8.86 -1.04
C ILE A 149 -12.23 8.22 0.35
N LYS A 150 -11.36 8.73 1.23
CA LYS A 150 -11.14 8.17 2.57
C LYS A 150 -12.24 8.50 3.58
N ASN A 151 -13.20 9.28 3.18
CA ASN A 151 -14.42 9.59 3.92
C ASN A 151 -14.23 9.78 5.44
N LEU A 152 -13.28 10.68 5.79
CA LEU A 152 -12.84 10.87 7.18
C LEU A 152 -13.98 11.34 8.10
N GLU A 153 -14.91 12.11 7.54
CA GLU A 153 -16.08 12.61 8.28
C GLU A 153 -17.00 11.46 8.73
N TYR A 154 -17.32 10.56 7.80
CA TYR A 154 -18.13 9.39 8.13
C TYR A 154 -17.42 8.45 9.10
N LEU A 155 -16.10 8.29 8.95
CA LEU A 155 -15.30 7.52 9.90
C LEU A 155 -15.34 8.14 11.31
N THR A 156 -15.30 9.48 11.39
CA THR A 156 -15.43 10.20 12.66
C THR A 156 -16.80 9.97 13.31
N ASP A 157 -17.88 10.03 12.53
CA ASP A 157 -19.23 9.75 13.02
C ASP A 157 -19.39 8.32 13.50
N LEU A 158 -18.83 7.36 12.76
CA LEU A 158 -18.86 5.95 13.11
C LEU A 158 -18.15 5.70 14.45
N ILE A 159 -16.96 6.30 14.64
CA ILE A 159 -16.22 6.22 15.90
C ILE A 159 -17.06 6.81 17.04
N ARG A 160 -17.62 8.00 16.85
CA ARG A 160 -18.47 8.68 17.84
C ARG A 160 -19.70 7.87 18.24
N ILE A 161 -20.37 7.25 17.25
CA ILE A 161 -21.61 6.47 17.48
C ILE A 161 -21.30 5.14 18.18
N GLN A 162 -20.23 4.48 17.79
CA GLN A 162 -19.87 3.17 18.35
C GLN A 162 -19.19 3.28 19.72
N TYR A 163 -18.64 4.46 20.04
CA TYR A 163 -17.97 4.66 21.29
C TYR A 163 -18.91 5.26 22.34
N THR A 164 -19.32 4.42 23.27
CA THR A 164 -20.21 4.79 24.40
C THR A 164 -19.55 4.58 25.75
N GLY A 165 -18.22 4.38 25.78
CA GLY A 165 -17.49 3.98 26.98
C GLY A 165 -16.94 5.12 27.81
N GLU A 166 -16.34 4.77 28.95
CA GLU A 166 -15.67 5.67 29.90
C GLU A 166 -14.28 6.16 29.42
N TYR A 167 -13.91 5.86 28.19
CA TYR A 167 -12.57 6.13 27.65
C TYR A 167 -12.59 7.38 26.77
N ILE A 168 -11.48 8.12 26.78
CA ILE A 168 -11.21 9.13 25.77
C ILE A 168 -10.66 8.42 24.52
N VAL A 169 -11.29 8.63 23.37
CA VAL A 169 -10.79 8.12 22.09
C VAL A 169 -9.80 9.13 21.50
N ASP A 170 -8.61 8.67 21.16
CA ASP A 170 -7.63 9.43 20.39
C ASP A 170 -7.71 8.97 18.93
N PHE A 171 -8.44 9.71 18.11
CA PHE A 171 -8.53 9.43 16.68
C PHE A 171 -7.37 10.09 15.94
N ARG A 172 -6.42 9.27 15.53
CA ARG A 172 -5.14 9.67 14.95
C ARG A 172 -5.18 9.53 13.44
N VAL A 173 -5.00 10.64 12.74
CA VAL A 173 -5.01 10.70 11.28
C VAL A 173 -3.62 11.03 10.76
N HIS A 174 -3.09 10.21 9.86
CA HIS A 174 -1.89 10.50 9.09
C HIS A 174 -2.23 10.55 7.61
N PHE A 175 -2.03 11.73 6.99
CA PHE A 175 -2.19 11.89 5.55
C PHE A 175 -0.94 12.46 4.92
N SER A 176 -0.34 11.70 4.01
CA SER A 176 0.71 12.22 3.13
C SER A 176 0.11 13.20 2.12
N VAL A 177 0.81 14.30 1.89
CA VAL A 177 0.46 15.32 0.90
C VAL A 177 1.51 15.27 -0.21
N GLY A 178 1.07 15.15 -1.45
CA GLY A 178 1.96 15.10 -2.61
C GLY A 178 1.25 15.53 -3.89
N ARG A 179 1.94 15.45 -5.01
CA ARG A 179 1.46 15.90 -6.32
C ARG A 179 0.13 15.23 -6.77
N TYR A 180 -0.11 13.99 -6.33
CA TYR A 180 -1.27 13.20 -6.74
C TYR A 180 -2.37 13.16 -5.68
N THR A 181 -2.35 14.10 -4.73
CA THR A 181 -3.41 14.25 -3.74
C THR A 181 -4.44 15.27 -4.23
N ASP A 182 -5.73 15.02 -4.00
CA ASP A 182 -6.79 16.02 -4.25
C ASP A 182 -6.91 17.03 -3.10
N HIS A 183 -6.23 16.76 -1.98
CA HIS A 183 -6.17 17.64 -0.83
C HIS A 183 -4.74 18.11 -0.58
N ASN A 184 -4.56 19.43 -0.50
CA ASN A 184 -3.35 20.03 0.06
C ASN A 184 -3.39 20.02 1.60
N GLU A 185 -2.30 20.38 2.25
CA GLU A 185 -2.21 20.38 3.72
C GLU A 185 -3.25 21.26 4.38
N THR A 186 -3.57 22.43 3.81
CA THR A 186 -4.59 23.35 4.33
C THR A 186 -5.97 22.70 4.36
N LYS A 187 -6.40 22.08 3.26
CA LYS A 187 -7.67 21.36 3.19
C LYS A 187 -7.74 20.19 4.16
N ILE A 188 -6.63 19.45 4.32
CA ILE A 188 -6.56 18.33 5.28
C ILE A 188 -6.70 18.84 6.71
N ARG A 189 -6.06 19.98 7.05
CA ARG A 189 -6.18 20.61 8.36
C ARG A 189 -7.59 21.14 8.63
N GLU A 190 -8.24 21.72 7.64
CA GLU A 190 -9.65 22.14 7.72
C GLU A 190 -10.57 20.95 7.93
N LEU A 191 -10.37 19.87 7.18
CA LEU A 191 -11.11 18.63 7.33
C LEU A 191 -10.92 18.03 8.74
N ALA A 192 -9.71 18.03 9.29
CA ALA A 192 -9.47 17.55 10.65
C ALA A 192 -10.17 18.40 11.72
N LYS A 193 -10.21 19.74 11.55
CA LYS A 193 -10.98 20.64 12.44
C LYS A 193 -12.47 20.36 12.34
N HIS A 194 -12.99 20.13 11.12
CA HIS A 194 -14.39 19.76 10.93
C HIS A 194 -14.71 18.41 11.59
N CYS A 195 -13.84 17.41 11.44
CA CYS A 195 -13.97 16.13 12.13
C CYS A 195 -13.94 16.29 13.66
N GLN A 196 -13.08 17.15 14.21
CA GLN A 196 -13.06 17.42 15.66
C GLN A 196 -14.38 18.03 16.14
N HIS A 197 -14.95 18.95 15.38
CA HIS A 197 -16.26 19.53 15.72
C HIS A 197 -17.38 18.47 15.71
N ARG A 198 -17.38 17.56 14.73
CA ARG A 198 -18.35 16.45 14.64
C ARG A 198 -18.16 15.40 15.74
N ALA A 199 -16.94 15.14 16.11
CA ALA A 199 -16.55 14.15 17.13
C ALA A 199 -17.02 14.51 18.54
N GLY A 200 -17.17 15.80 18.85
CA GLY A 200 -17.51 16.28 20.18
C GLY A 200 -16.35 16.10 21.18
N GLU A 201 -16.65 16.07 22.48
CA GLU A 201 -15.63 16.02 23.54
C GLU A 201 -15.09 14.63 23.81
N ALA A 202 -15.84 13.58 23.47
CA ALA A 202 -15.45 12.18 23.74
C ALA A 202 -14.34 11.65 22.81
N VAL A 203 -14.14 12.28 21.65
CA VAL A 203 -13.17 11.88 20.64
C VAL A 203 -12.23 13.03 20.31
N GLN A 204 -10.97 12.86 20.62
CA GLN A 204 -9.92 13.82 20.26
C GLN A 204 -9.36 13.47 18.88
N VAL A 205 -9.49 14.37 17.90
CA VAL A 205 -8.95 14.18 16.54
C VAL A 205 -7.57 14.81 16.46
N SER A 206 -6.55 14.02 16.14
CA SER A 206 -5.18 14.49 15.93
C SER A 206 -4.74 14.21 14.49
N LEU A 207 -4.13 15.21 13.84
CA LEU A 207 -3.66 15.12 12.47
C LEU A 207 -2.15 15.28 12.37
N THR A 208 -1.50 14.42 11.61
CA THR A 208 -0.14 14.63 11.12
C THR A 208 -0.06 14.53 9.59
N CYS A 209 0.62 15.51 8.98
CA CYS A 209 0.98 15.51 7.56
C CYS A 209 2.48 15.27 7.38
N ARG A 210 3.18 14.85 8.44
CA ARG A 210 4.61 14.56 8.38
C ARG A 210 4.86 13.41 7.41
N SER A 211 5.84 13.57 6.53
CA SER A 211 6.32 12.45 5.73
C SER A 211 7.02 11.43 6.63
N PHE A 212 6.62 10.18 6.52
CA PHE A 212 7.29 9.06 7.14
C PHE A 212 7.96 8.21 6.05
N ASP A 213 9.12 7.64 6.39
CA ASP A 213 9.60 6.46 5.70
C ASP A 213 8.76 5.22 6.07
N ASP A 214 9.04 4.11 5.44
CA ASP A 214 8.32 2.85 5.66
C ASP A 214 8.29 2.43 7.13
N TYR A 215 9.45 2.42 7.77
CA TYR A 215 9.59 2.04 9.17
C TYR A 215 8.83 2.99 10.10
N GLY A 216 9.00 4.28 9.90
CA GLY A 216 8.32 5.31 10.70
C GLY A 216 6.81 5.24 10.62
N LEU A 217 6.26 4.94 9.41
CA LEU A 217 4.81 4.77 9.25
C LEU A 217 4.31 3.51 9.94
N VAL A 218 4.99 2.39 9.79
CA VAL A 218 4.63 1.13 10.45
C VAL A 218 4.69 1.30 11.97
N LYS A 219 5.74 1.95 12.50
CA LYS A 219 5.87 2.25 13.93
C LYS A 219 4.76 3.17 14.44
N TRP A 220 4.38 4.17 13.66
CA TRP A 220 3.25 5.05 13.99
C TRP A 220 1.91 4.29 14.04
N LEU A 221 1.66 3.41 13.06
CA LEU A 221 0.47 2.54 13.04
C LEU A 221 0.46 1.54 14.20
N ASN A 222 1.63 1.04 14.62
CA ASN A 222 1.76 0.12 15.75
C ASN A 222 1.41 0.77 17.09
N GLN A 223 1.48 2.10 17.21
CA GLN A 223 1.10 2.83 18.42
C GLN A 223 -0.42 2.94 18.62
N ASN A 224 -1.24 2.49 17.68
CA ASN A 224 -2.68 2.50 17.77
C ASN A 224 -3.18 1.15 18.34
N ASP A 225 -4.37 1.15 18.91
CA ASP A 225 -5.04 -0.08 19.36
C ASP A 225 -5.72 -0.79 18.20
N ILE A 226 -6.16 -0.01 17.21
CA ILE A 226 -6.74 -0.47 15.94
C ILE A 226 -6.40 0.54 14.84
N ASN A 227 -6.18 0.04 13.63
CA ASN A 227 -6.08 0.87 12.43
C ASN A 227 -7.31 0.67 11.54
N ILE A 228 -7.99 1.77 11.18
CA ILE A 228 -9.26 1.71 10.46
C ILE A 228 -9.12 2.38 9.10
N PHE A 229 -9.64 1.74 8.07
CA PHE A 229 -9.66 2.26 6.71
C PHE A 229 -11.07 2.20 6.15
N LEU A 230 -11.60 3.34 5.79
CA LEU A 230 -12.92 3.47 5.20
C LEU A 230 -12.79 4.24 3.89
N TYR A 231 -13.11 3.58 2.78
CA TYR A 231 -13.08 4.21 1.47
C TYR A 231 -14.46 4.15 0.85
N ASN A 232 -14.86 5.25 0.21
CA ASN A 232 -16.05 5.24 -0.62
C ASN A 232 -15.91 4.18 -1.71
N ASN A 233 -16.99 3.48 -1.98
CA ASN A 233 -17.02 2.52 -3.07
C ASN A 233 -17.05 3.28 -4.40
N PHE A 234 -15.99 3.10 -5.19
CA PHE A 234 -15.97 3.48 -6.59
C PHE A 234 -15.81 2.20 -7.41
N ASP A 235 -16.11 2.25 -8.68
CA ASP A 235 -15.75 1.18 -9.64
C ASP A 235 -14.22 1.12 -9.81
N SER A 236 -13.50 1.29 -8.73
CA SER A 236 -12.06 1.23 -8.68
C SER A 236 -11.59 -0.21 -8.63
N ILE A 237 -10.62 -0.44 -9.35
CA ILE A 237 -9.98 -1.67 -9.73
C ILE A 237 -8.64 -1.88 -9.03
N GLY A 238 -8.13 -0.86 -8.34
CA GLY A 238 -6.94 -0.96 -7.51
C GLY A 238 -7.22 -1.52 -6.11
N VAL A 239 -6.18 -2.00 -5.43
CA VAL A 239 -6.20 -2.37 -4.01
C VAL A 239 -5.38 -1.39 -3.19
N SER A 240 -5.78 -1.16 -1.94
CA SER A 240 -5.13 -0.16 -1.08
C SER A 240 -3.78 -0.64 -0.57
N ALA A 241 -2.70 0.08 -0.91
CA ALA A 241 -1.37 -0.17 -0.36
C ALA A 241 -1.23 0.25 1.13
N SER A 242 -2.14 1.05 1.67
CA SER A 242 -2.13 1.42 3.10
C SER A 242 -2.30 0.19 4.00
N ILE A 243 -2.94 -0.86 3.48
CA ILE A 243 -3.16 -2.12 4.20
C ILE A 243 -1.85 -2.87 4.43
N ASP A 244 -0.90 -2.84 3.51
CA ASP A 244 0.38 -3.52 3.67
C ASP A 244 1.13 -2.98 4.90
N LYS A 245 1.09 -1.67 5.12
CA LYS A 245 1.70 -1.02 6.28
C LYS A 245 0.95 -1.31 7.57
N ALA A 246 -0.38 -1.38 7.49
CA ALA A 246 -1.22 -1.73 8.64
C ALA A 246 -1.00 -3.19 9.07
N LEU A 247 -0.85 -4.13 8.13
CA LEU A 247 -0.48 -5.51 8.41
C LEU A 247 0.92 -5.59 9.05
N ALA A 248 1.90 -4.86 8.48
CA ALA A 248 3.26 -4.81 9.04
C ALA A 248 3.29 -4.27 10.48
N ALA A 249 2.33 -3.40 10.83
CA ALA A 249 2.20 -2.85 12.19
C ALA A 249 1.69 -3.86 13.23
N LYS A 250 1.23 -5.04 12.83
CA LYS A 250 0.76 -6.12 13.74
C LYS A 250 -0.30 -5.64 14.74
N LYS A 251 -1.28 -4.86 14.27
CA LYS A 251 -2.43 -4.38 15.04
C LYS A 251 -3.73 -4.83 14.40
N PRO A 252 -4.84 -4.88 15.16
CA PRO A 252 -6.16 -5.07 14.58
C PRO A 252 -6.41 -4.08 13.45
N ILE A 253 -7.08 -4.55 12.40
CA ILE A 253 -7.45 -3.74 11.24
C ILE A 253 -8.97 -3.78 11.10
N GLY A 254 -9.58 -2.59 10.94
CA GLY A 254 -10.97 -2.43 10.56
C GLY A 254 -11.07 -1.86 9.15
N VAL A 255 -11.91 -2.45 8.31
CA VAL A 255 -12.20 -1.95 6.96
C VAL A 255 -13.70 -1.95 6.68
N ASN A 256 -14.16 -1.18 5.71
CA ASN A 256 -15.51 -1.34 5.17
C ASN A 256 -15.50 -2.27 3.94
N GLU A 257 -16.68 -2.74 3.56
CA GLU A 257 -16.89 -3.52 2.32
C GLU A 257 -16.69 -2.61 1.10
N SER A 258 -15.44 -2.43 0.71
CA SER A 258 -15.04 -1.63 -0.45
C SER A 258 -14.12 -2.44 -1.36
N ASN A 259 -14.25 -2.22 -2.68
CA ASN A 259 -13.38 -2.85 -3.68
C ASN A 259 -11.89 -2.61 -3.42
N PHE A 260 -11.53 -1.51 -2.75
CA PHE A 260 -10.15 -1.25 -2.34
C PHE A 260 -9.60 -2.23 -1.32
N PHE A 261 -10.46 -2.91 -0.57
CA PHE A 261 -10.07 -3.83 0.51
C PHE A 261 -10.43 -5.29 0.22
N ARG A 262 -10.97 -5.62 -0.99
CA ARG A 262 -11.40 -6.99 -1.34
C ARG A 262 -10.37 -8.06 -1.01
N HIS A 263 -9.09 -7.75 -1.16
CA HIS A 263 -7.96 -8.66 -0.93
C HIS A 263 -7.75 -9.05 0.54
N ILE A 264 -8.26 -8.26 1.51
CA ILE A 264 -8.19 -8.59 2.94
C ILE A 264 -9.56 -8.68 3.60
N TYR A 265 -10.61 -8.23 2.91
CA TYR A 265 -11.93 -8.14 3.49
C TYR A 265 -12.42 -9.49 4.07
N SER A 266 -12.96 -9.41 5.27
CA SER A 266 -13.76 -10.46 5.89
C SER A 266 -14.78 -9.81 6.80
N THR A 267 -15.87 -10.53 7.09
CA THR A 267 -16.90 -10.05 8.01
C THR A 267 -16.36 -9.78 9.42
N ASP A 268 -15.26 -10.42 9.82
CA ASP A 268 -14.65 -10.26 11.15
C ASP A 268 -13.99 -8.89 11.37
N ILE A 269 -13.55 -8.23 10.30
CA ILE A 269 -12.88 -6.94 10.34
C ILE A 269 -13.73 -5.81 9.72
N ASP A 270 -14.98 -6.10 9.38
CA ASP A 270 -15.90 -5.11 8.79
C ASP A 270 -16.45 -4.18 9.87
N ILE A 271 -16.08 -2.90 9.79
CA ILE A 271 -16.50 -1.84 10.73
C ILE A 271 -17.97 -1.48 10.60
N GLY A 272 -18.63 -1.84 9.52
CA GLY A 272 -20.09 -1.68 9.34
C GLY A 272 -20.90 -2.81 9.96
N LYS A 273 -20.27 -3.96 10.26
CA LYS A 273 -20.91 -5.16 10.79
C LYS A 273 -20.52 -5.50 12.23
N ASN A 274 -19.39 -4.95 12.71
CA ASN A 274 -18.88 -5.20 14.06
C ASN A 274 -18.65 -3.88 14.80
N LEU A 275 -18.76 -3.95 16.12
CA LEU A 275 -18.27 -2.87 16.98
C LEU A 275 -16.75 -2.84 16.96
N LEU A 276 -16.15 -1.65 17.06
CA LEU A 276 -14.70 -1.49 17.10
C LEU A 276 -14.07 -2.29 18.26
N THR A 277 -14.75 -2.32 19.40
CA THR A 277 -14.33 -3.09 20.57
C THR A 277 -14.27 -4.60 20.28
N ASP A 278 -15.14 -5.12 19.45
CA ASP A 278 -15.15 -6.55 19.10
C ASP A 278 -14.02 -6.88 18.11
N ILE A 279 -13.73 -5.99 17.15
CA ILE A 279 -12.55 -6.14 16.28
C ILE A 279 -11.26 -6.09 17.09
N ILE A 280 -11.15 -5.16 18.06
CA ILE A 280 -9.99 -5.07 18.95
C ILE A 280 -9.82 -6.34 19.79
N LYS A 281 -10.92 -6.89 20.33
CA LYS A 281 -10.88 -8.16 21.11
C LYS A 281 -10.44 -9.37 20.27
N LYS A 282 -10.83 -9.43 19.00
CA LYS A 282 -10.34 -10.47 18.07
C LYS A 282 -8.83 -10.33 17.80
N GLY A 283 -8.27 -9.15 18.02
CA GLY A 283 -6.85 -8.87 17.82
C GLY A 283 -6.43 -9.03 16.35
N THR A 284 -5.30 -9.67 16.13
CA THR A 284 -4.76 -9.94 14.79
C THR A 284 -5.17 -11.30 14.23
N SER A 285 -5.93 -12.12 14.98
CA SER A 285 -6.32 -13.46 14.55
C SER A 285 -7.00 -13.52 13.17
N PRO A 286 -7.91 -12.60 12.80
CA PRO A 286 -8.51 -12.60 11.46
C PRO A 286 -7.50 -12.29 10.33
N LEU A 287 -6.31 -11.81 10.67
CA LEU A 287 -5.27 -11.36 9.73
C LEU A 287 -4.15 -12.40 9.54
N GLU A 288 -4.09 -13.46 10.36
CA GLU A 288 -2.99 -14.43 10.36
C GLU A 288 -2.72 -15.04 8.99
N LYS A 289 -3.79 -15.40 8.24
CA LYS A 289 -3.64 -15.95 6.88
C LYS A 289 -2.87 -15.03 5.93
N PHE A 290 -2.93 -13.71 6.13
CA PHE A 290 -2.22 -12.73 5.30
C PHE A 290 -0.76 -12.59 5.72
N TYR A 291 -0.44 -12.74 7.00
CA TYR A 291 0.95 -12.79 7.48
C TYR A 291 1.71 -13.98 6.88
N HIS A 292 1.05 -15.12 6.70
CA HIS A 292 1.63 -16.28 6.03
C HIS A 292 1.73 -16.10 4.52
N ARG A 293 0.63 -15.64 3.88
CA ARG A 293 0.55 -15.49 2.42
C ARG A 293 1.47 -14.41 1.86
N TRP A 294 1.69 -13.33 2.62
CA TRP A 294 2.40 -12.13 2.15
C TRP A 294 3.66 -11.83 2.94
N ASN A 295 4.30 -12.86 3.41
CA ASN A 295 5.59 -12.70 4.07
C ASN A 295 6.71 -12.36 3.06
N PRO A 296 7.82 -11.74 3.49
CA PRO A 296 8.91 -11.34 2.61
C PRO A 296 9.52 -12.49 1.80
N GLN A 297 9.54 -13.71 2.33
CA GLN A 297 10.12 -14.87 1.64
C GLN A 297 9.27 -15.29 0.45
N GLU A 298 7.94 -15.25 0.56
CA GLU A 298 7.03 -15.53 -0.54
C GLU A 298 7.21 -14.54 -1.70
N LEU A 299 7.42 -13.24 -1.38
CA LEU A 299 7.70 -12.24 -2.40
C LEU A 299 9.03 -12.53 -3.11
N ILE A 300 10.10 -12.81 -2.36
CA ILE A 300 11.40 -13.16 -2.93
C ILE A 300 11.27 -14.39 -3.82
N MET A 301 10.65 -15.46 -3.31
CA MET A 301 10.46 -16.70 -4.05
C MET A 301 9.68 -16.49 -5.36
N GLN A 302 8.61 -15.70 -5.33
CA GLN A 302 7.83 -15.40 -6.52
C GLN A 302 8.68 -14.67 -7.58
N TYR A 303 9.38 -13.61 -7.19
CA TYR A 303 10.21 -12.85 -8.13
C TYR A 303 11.39 -13.68 -8.65
N ASP A 304 12.09 -14.38 -7.78
CA ASP A 304 13.22 -15.24 -8.18
C ASP A 304 12.76 -16.35 -9.14
N THR A 305 11.59 -16.95 -8.91
CA THR A 305 11.00 -17.94 -9.82
C THR A 305 10.66 -17.33 -11.17
N LEU A 306 9.99 -16.16 -11.19
CA LEU A 306 9.66 -15.47 -12.44
C LEU A 306 10.91 -15.09 -13.24
N VAL A 307 11.93 -14.57 -12.56
CA VAL A 307 13.19 -14.21 -13.19
C VAL A 307 13.89 -15.45 -13.77
N SER A 308 13.96 -16.56 -13.02
CA SER A 308 14.64 -17.80 -13.47
C SER A 308 14.07 -18.41 -14.73
N GLN A 309 12.81 -18.13 -15.04
CA GLN A 309 12.14 -18.62 -16.27
C GLN A 309 12.53 -17.83 -17.52
N HIS A 310 13.24 -16.69 -17.38
CA HIS A 310 13.46 -15.75 -18.48
C HIS A 310 14.91 -15.30 -18.66
N VAL A 311 15.79 -15.59 -17.68
CA VAL A 311 17.23 -15.23 -17.72
C VAL A 311 18.17 -16.39 -17.49
#